data_d42ce8523eb5397e33cbe71bf3b74766
#
_entry.id   d42ce8523eb5397e33cbe71bf3b74766
#
_cell.length_a   1.000
_cell.length_b   1.000
_cell.length_c   1.000
_cell.angle_alpha   90.00
_cell.angle_beta   90.00
_cell.angle_gamma   90.00
#
_symmetry.space_group_name_H-M   'P 1'
#
loop_
_entity.id
_entity.type
_entity.pdbx_description
1 polymer ?
#
loop_
_entity_poly.entity_id
_entity_poly.type
_entity_poly.pdbx_seq_one_letter_code
_entity_poly.pdbx_strand_id
1 'polypeptide(L)'
;MLPIVDTHQHLWDLSQFTLPWLESDGVEMLRKDHLMRDYLETSANANVARTVYMEVDVAPADRLAEAQFVTELCRRDDNPMAGAVIGGRPGEVGFREYISQFKNNHFIKGVRQVLHVPDTAPGYILNADFVKGVQYLGELDMIFDLCLRPGELADAVGLVNQCPETYFILDHCGNADPNIINGDVPHDPENPVSHSKEQWQDDMSTLGEHEQVICK
;
A
#
# COMPACT_ATOMS: atom_id res chain seq x y z
N MET A 1 -10.38 -27.43 -3.19
CA MET A 1 -10.49 -25.95 -3.13
C MET A 1 -9.30 -25.41 -3.91
N LEU A 2 -9.48 -24.37 -4.75
CA LEU A 2 -8.38 -23.75 -5.46
C LEU A 2 -7.42 -23.08 -4.47
N PRO A 3 -6.09 -23.06 -4.75
CA PRO A 3 -5.14 -22.36 -3.94
C PRO A 3 -5.37 -20.83 -4.03
N ILE A 4 -5.23 -20.14 -2.91
CA ILE A 4 -5.34 -18.69 -2.80
C ILE A 4 -3.95 -18.10 -2.63
N VAL A 5 -3.68 -17.00 -3.33
CA VAL A 5 -2.57 -16.09 -3.04
C VAL A 5 -3.17 -14.84 -2.42
N ASP A 6 -2.92 -14.64 -1.12
CA ASP A 6 -3.34 -13.42 -0.42
C ASP A 6 -2.28 -12.34 -0.64
N THR A 7 -2.62 -11.32 -1.42
CA THR A 7 -1.68 -10.26 -1.82
C THR A 7 -1.74 -9.03 -0.92
N HIS A 8 -2.46 -9.08 0.22
CA HIS A 8 -2.61 -7.93 1.11
C HIS A 8 -2.72 -8.34 2.59
N GLN A 9 -1.65 -8.97 3.11
CA GLN A 9 -1.59 -9.42 4.50
C GLN A 9 -0.90 -8.38 5.37
N HIS A 10 -1.53 -7.98 6.46
CA HIS A 10 -0.94 -7.14 7.51
C HIS A 10 -0.58 -7.97 8.74
N LEU A 11 0.60 -7.73 9.29
CA LEU A 11 1.05 -8.28 10.56
C LEU A 11 1.79 -7.20 11.34
N TRP A 12 1.66 -7.20 12.68
CA TRP A 12 2.45 -6.35 13.55
C TRP A 12 2.62 -6.96 14.95
N ASP A 13 3.72 -6.60 15.58
CA ASP A 13 4.09 -6.95 16.94
C ASP A 13 4.32 -5.63 17.71
N LEU A 14 3.42 -5.29 18.61
CA LEU A 14 3.47 -4.02 19.37
C LEU A 14 4.63 -3.94 20.34
N SER A 15 5.33 -5.07 20.60
CA SER A 15 6.57 -5.06 21.35
C SER A 15 7.78 -4.61 20.53
N GLN A 16 7.65 -4.62 19.18
CA GLN A 16 8.73 -4.28 18.25
C GLN A 16 8.46 -2.98 17.49
N PHE A 17 7.19 -2.65 17.22
CA PHE A 17 6.81 -1.52 16.37
C PHE A 17 5.82 -0.61 17.07
N THR A 18 5.98 0.69 16.83
CA THR A 18 5.00 1.71 17.17
C THR A 18 4.13 1.98 15.94
N LEU A 19 2.81 1.88 16.10
CA LEU A 19 1.83 2.19 15.06
C LEU A 19 1.00 3.40 15.51
N PRO A 20 1.38 4.64 15.12
CA PRO A 20 0.73 5.86 15.61
C PRO A 20 -0.77 5.91 15.32
N TRP A 21 -1.20 5.36 14.19
CA TRP A 21 -2.60 5.32 13.78
C TRP A 21 -3.50 4.50 14.72
N LEU A 22 -2.94 3.58 15.52
CA LEU A 22 -3.70 2.82 16.53
C LEU A 22 -4.22 3.70 17.68
N GLU A 23 -3.69 4.92 17.85
CA GLU A 23 -4.19 5.87 18.85
C GLU A 23 -5.51 6.55 18.40
N SER A 24 -5.90 6.41 17.13
CA SER A 24 -7.12 7.00 16.59
C SER A 24 -8.37 6.30 17.15
N ASP A 25 -9.49 7.04 17.21
CA ASP A 25 -10.78 6.48 17.60
C ASP A 25 -11.31 5.48 16.57
N GLY A 26 -12.00 4.43 17.04
CA GLY A 26 -12.65 3.44 16.20
C GLY A 26 -11.77 2.25 15.80
N VAL A 27 -10.49 2.23 16.20
CA VAL A 27 -9.54 1.15 15.91
C VAL A 27 -9.11 0.35 17.16
N GLU A 28 -9.84 0.48 18.26
CA GLU A 28 -9.50 -0.12 19.55
C GLU A 28 -9.34 -1.65 19.47
N MET A 29 -10.11 -2.31 18.61
CA MET A 29 -10.02 -3.76 18.39
C MET A 29 -8.69 -4.19 17.78
N LEU A 30 -7.97 -3.28 17.14
CA LEU A 30 -6.69 -3.53 16.48
C LEU A 30 -5.48 -3.29 17.40
N ARG A 31 -5.69 -2.74 18.62
CA ARG A 31 -4.63 -2.44 19.61
C ARG A 31 -4.13 -3.70 20.32
N LYS A 32 -3.69 -4.67 19.55
CA LYS A 32 -3.10 -5.93 20.00
C LYS A 32 -2.14 -6.43 18.93
N ASP A 33 -1.34 -7.44 19.26
CA ASP A 33 -0.50 -8.12 18.28
C ASP A 33 -1.35 -8.84 17.24
N HIS A 34 -0.90 -8.80 15.99
CA HIS A 34 -1.41 -9.58 14.89
C HIS A 34 -0.23 -10.30 14.22
N LEU A 35 0.03 -11.52 14.66
CA LEU A 35 1.22 -12.28 14.26
C LEU A 35 0.89 -13.34 13.21
N MET A 36 1.92 -13.91 12.59
CA MET A 36 1.76 -14.98 11.59
C MET A 36 0.96 -16.17 12.16
N ARG A 37 1.12 -16.52 13.44
CA ARG A 37 0.34 -17.60 14.07
C ARG A 37 -1.17 -17.31 14.04
N ASP A 38 -1.57 -16.06 14.29
CA ASP A 38 -2.97 -15.64 14.33
C ASP A 38 -3.58 -15.68 12.92
N TYR A 39 -2.77 -15.28 11.91
CA TYR A 39 -3.14 -15.41 10.51
C TYR A 39 -3.33 -16.87 10.09
N LEU A 40 -2.39 -17.76 10.42
CA LEU A 40 -2.48 -19.19 10.09
C LEU A 40 -3.68 -19.86 10.74
N GLU A 41 -4.01 -19.50 11.97
CA GLU A 41 -5.19 -20.00 12.67
C GLU A 41 -6.48 -19.54 11.97
N THR A 42 -6.58 -18.24 11.66
CA THR A 42 -7.77 -17.66 11.02
C THR A 42 -7.97 -18.16 9.59
N SER A 43 -6.90 -18.35 8.84
CA SER A 43 -6.92 -18.78 7.43
C SER A 43 -6.89 -20.29 7.22
N ALA A 44 -6.88 -21.10 8.28
CA ALA A 44 -6.67 -22.55 8.23
C ALA A 44 -7.60 -23.30 7.25
N ASN A 45 -8.81 -22.79 7.01
CA ASN A 45 -9.79 -23.39 6.10
C ASN A 45 -9.84 -22.72 4.72
N ALA A 46 -9.00 -21.72 4.45
CA ALA A 46 -9.07 -20.93 3.23
C ALA A 46 -8.14 -21.41 2.10
N ASN A 47 -7.33 -22.47 2.32
CA ASN A 47 -6.33 -22.98 1.35
C ASN A 47 -5.38 -21.90 0.82
N VAL A 48 -4.88 -21.04 1.72
CA VAL A 48 -3.89 -20.02 1.37
C VAL A 48 -2.55 -20.70 1.08
N ALA A 49 -2.07 -20.57 -0.14
CA ALA A 49 -0.82 -21.15 -0.61
C ALA A 49 0.36 -20.19 -0.48
N ARG A 50 0.12 -18.89 -0.64
CA ARG A 50 1.13 -17.82 -0.54
C ARG A 50 0.49 -16.54 -0.02
N THR A 51 1.32 -15.72 0.66
CA THR A 51 0.92 -14.37 1.06
C THR A 51 1.96 -13.35 0.63
N VAL A 52 1.53 -12.12 0.43
CA VAL A 52 2.38 -10.94 0.30
C VAL A 52 2.07 -9.99 1.44
N TYR A 53 3.10 -9.69 2.23
CA TYR A 53 2.97 -8.68 3.29
C TYR A 53 2.76 -7.29 2.71
N MET A 54 1.89 -6.53 3.36
CA MET A 54 1.68 -5.11 3.11
C MET A 54 2.04 -4.33 4.37
N GLU A 55 2.86 -3.30 4.24
CA GLU A 55 3.30 -2.42 5.33
C GLU A 55 2.12 -1.91 6.18
N VAL A 56 2.40 -1.56 7.43
CA VAL A 56 1.36 -1.18 8.40
C VAL A 56 1.51 0.24 8.94
N ASP A 57 2.17 1.11 8.19
CA ASP A 57 2.40 2.53 8.53
C ASP A 57 2.97 2.71 9.94
N VAL A 58 4.04 1.97 10.22
CA VAL A 58 4.80 2.09 11.48
C VAL A 58 5.40 3.49 11.62
N ALA A 59 5.73 3.87 12.84
CA ALA A 59 6.48 5.10 13.11
C ALA A 59 7.74 5.19 12.23
N PRO A 60 8.16 6.39 11.79
CA PRO A 60 9.30 6.55 10.88
C PRO A 60 10.59 5.86 11.34
N ALA A 61 10.82 5.81 12.67
CA ALA A 61 11.99 5.17 13.24
C ALA A 61 11.98 3.64 13.09
N ASP A 62 10.80 3.04 12.93
CA ASP A 62 10.61 1.59 12.91
C ASP A 62 10.55 1.00 11.50
N ARG A 63 10.50 1.83 10.43
CA ARG A 63 10.38 1.37 9.03
C ARG A 63 11.44 0.37 8.61
N LEU A 64 12.70 0.59 8.99
CA LEU A 64 13.78 -0.35 8.68
C LEU A 64 13.61 -1.67 9.43
N ALA A 65 13.20 -1.60 10.70
CA ALA A 65 12.97 -2.79 11.51
C ALA A 65 11.78 -3.61 10.97
N GLU A 66 10.70 -2.97 10.54
CA GLU A 66 9.58 -3.60 9.87
C GLU A 66 10.03 -4.34 8.60
N ALA A 67 10.79 -3.68 7.72
CA ALA A 67 11.29 -4.28 6.49
C ALA A 67 12.22 -5.50 6.75
N GLN A 68 13.02 -5.44 7.81
CA GLN A 68 13.86 -6.56 8.24
C GLN A 68 13.03 -7.72 8.81
N PHE A 69 12.04 -7.41 9.65
CA PHE A 69 11.11 -8.39 10.23
C PHE A 69 10.38 -9.19 9.14
N VAL A 70 9.80 -8.52 8.16
CA VAL A 70 9.06 -9.21 7.08
C VAL A 70 9.99 -9.97 6.13
N THR A 71 11.20 -9.47 5.89
CA THR A 71 12.22 -10.20 5.14
C THR A 71 12.58 -11.52 5.83
N GLU A 72 12.69 -11.51 7.16
CA GLU A 72 12.97 -12.73 7.92
C GLU A 72 11.81 -13.72 7.89
N LEU A 73 10.55 -13.23 7.96
CA LEU A 73 9.38 -14.08 7.77
C LEU A 73 9.37 -14.75 6.38
N CYS A 74 9.72 -14.01 5.33
CA CYS A 74 9.81 -14.55 3.97
C CYS A 74 10.88 -15.65 3.80
N ARG A 75 11.92 -15.65 4.64
CA ARG A 75 12.99 -16.68 4.61
C ARG A 75 12.60 -17.99 5.25
N ARG A 76 11.55 -17.98 6.05
CA ARG A 76 11.13 -19.14 6.84
C ARG A 76 10.22 -20.04 6.01
N ASP A 77 10.39 -21.35 6.16
CA ASP A 77 9.59 -22.38 5.49
C ASP A 77 8.32 -22.77 6.26
N ASP A 78 8.10 -22.19 7.46
CA ASP A 78 6.98 -22.53 8.34
C ASP A 78 5.74 -21.64 8.16
N ASN A 79 5.72 -20.81 7.13
CA ASN A 79 4.62 -19.91 6.82
C ASN A 79 4.53 -19.62 5.31
N PRO A 80 3.39 -19.11 4.79
CA PRO A 80 3.15 -18.91 3.37
C PRO A 80 3.72 -17.59 2.80
N MET A 81 4.39 -16.74 3.59
CA MET A 81 4.84 -15.42 3.13
C MET A 81 5.92 -15.56 2.04
N ALA A 82 5.65 -15.02 0.86
CA ALA A 82 6.49 -15.14 -0.32
C ALA A 82 7.11 -13.80 -0.79
N GLY A 83 6.64 -12.70 -0.23
CA GLY A 83 7.14 -11.37 -0.57
C GLY A 83 6.52 -10.30 0.32
N ALA A 84 7.03 -9.08 0.20
CA ALA A 84 6.56 -7.94 0.98
C ALA A 84 6.60 -6.64 0.18
N VAL A 85 5.61 -5.79 0.40
CA VAL A 85 5.61 -4.37 0.08
C VAL A 85 5.88 -3.63 1.39
N ILE A 86 6.97 -2.89 1.45
CA ILE A 86 7.44 -2.22 2.68
C ILE A 86 7.05 -0.75 2.71
N GLY A 87 7.00 -0.18 3.92
CA GLY A 87 6.75 1.25 4.09
C GLY A 87 7.90 2.10 3.54
N GLY A 88 7.57 3.16 2.79
CA GLY A 88 8.55 4.12 2.31
C GLY A 88 7.92 5.47 1.99
N ARG A 89 8.76 6.49 1.85
CA ARG A 89 8.31 7.85 1.59
C ARG A 89 9.10 8.42 0.41
N PRO A 90 8.65 8.20 -0.84
CA PRO A 90 9.38 8.59 -2.05
C PRO A 90 9.80 10.05 -2.10
N GLY A 91 8.99 10.97 -1.53
CA GLY A 91 9.29 12.39 -1.48
C GLY A 91 10.22 12.85 -0.35
N GLU A 92 10.61 11.95 0.57
CA GLU A 92 11.47 12.32 1.71
C GLU A 92 12.96 12.26 1.35
N VAL A 93 13.73 13.17 1.97
CA VAL A 93 15.20 13.12 1.94
C VAL A 93 15.66 11.80 2.57
N GLY A 94 16.59 11.09 1.91
CA GLY A 94 17.09 9.80 2.39
C GLY A 94 16.32 8.58 1.86
N PHE A 95 15.24 8.78 1.11
CA PHE A 95 14.47 7.66 0.55
C PHE A 95 15.34 6.76 -0.36
N ARG A 96 16.18 7.36 -1.21
CA ARG A 96 17.07 6.59 -2.10
C ARG A 96 18.06 5.73 -1.32
N GLU A 97 18.65 6.24 -0.25
CA GLU A 97 19.56 5.51 0.63
C GLU A 97 18.83 4.38 1.35
N TYR A 98 17.61 4.63 1.82
CA TYR A 98 16.77 3.63 2.47
C TYR A 98 16.43 2.49 1.53
N ILE A 99 15.84 2.76 0.37
CA ILE A 99 15.36 1.71 -0.53
C ILE A 99 16.48 0.95 -1.22
N SER A 100 17.63 1.58 -1.45
CA SER A 100 18.82 0.94 -2.04
C SER A 100 19.34 -0.22 -1.22
N GLN A 101 19.09 -0.25 0.09
CA GLN A 101 19.49 -1.36 0.97
C GLN A 101 18.79 -2.68 0.58
N PHE A 102 17.65 -2.59 -0.08
CA PHE A 102 16.83 -3.74 -0.48
C PHE A 102 17.01 -4.16 -1.95
N LYS A 103 17.84 -3.48 -2.73
CA LYS A 103 18.06 -3.74 -4.17
C LYS A 103 18.30 -5.21 -4.52
N ASN A 104 18.97 -5.98 -3.65
CA ASN A 104 19.27 -7.39 -3.88
C ASN A 104 18.37 -8.32 -3.04
N ASN A 105 17.36 -7.79 -2.39
CA ASN A 105 16.43 -8.56 -1.58
C ASN A 105 15.21 -8.94 -2.41
N HIS A 106 15.23 -10.13 -3.01
CA HIS A 106 14.16 -10.62 -3.88
C HIS A 106 12.79 -10.79 -3.19
N PHE A 107 12.74 -10.75 -1.85
CA PHE A 107 11.47 -10.77 -1.11
C PHE A 107 10.78 -9.41 -1.12
N ILE A 108 11.52 -8.30 -1.15
CA ILE A 108 10.94 -6.97 -1.23
C ILE A 108 10.51 -6.69 -2.66
N LYS A 109 9.19 -6.53 -2.86
CA LYS A 109 8.58 -6.34 -4.17
C LYS A 109 8.38 -4.87 -4.50
N GLY A 110 8.21 -4.04 -3.51
CA GLY A 110 7.94 -2.63 -3.70
C GLY A 110 7.71 -1.87 -2.42
N VAL A 111 7.15 -0.68 -2.58
CA VAL A 111 6.92 0.29 -1.53
C VAL A 111 5.47 0.75 -1.55
N ARG A 112 4.90 0.97 -0.37
CA ARG A 112 3.65 1.71 -0.19
C ARG A 112 3.88 2.91 0.73
N GLN A 113 3.16 3.98 0.46
CA GLN A 113 2.90 5.07 1.39
C GLN A 113 1.39 5.23 1.53
N VAL A 114 0.90 5.24 2.77
CA VAL A 114 -0.51 5.59 3.04
C VAL A 114 -0.68 7.09 2.79
N LEU A 115 -1.49 7.45 1.79
CA LEU A 115 -1.66 8.82 1.31
C LEU A 115 -3.09 9.37 1.54
N HIS A 116 -4.01 8.53 1.96
CA HIS A 116 -5.39 8.92 2.25
C HIS A 116 -5.60 9.55 3.63
N VAL A 117 -4.50 9.79 4.38
CA VAL A 117 -4.54 10.40 5.71
C VAL A 117 -4.74 11.92 5.61
N PRO A 118 -5.38 12.56 6.63
CA PRO A 118 -5.69 14.00 6.60
C PRO A 118 -4.47 14.91 6.40
N ASP A 119 -3.31 14.51 6.90
CA ASP A 119 -2.07 15.30 6.85
C ASP A 119 -1.40 15.29 5.47
N THR A 120 -1.83 14.42 4.55
CA THR A 120 -1.33 14.43 3.17
C THR A 120 -1.97 15.56 2.39
N ALA A 121 -1.16 16.51 1.92
CA ALA A 121 -1.65 17.62 1.10
C ALA A 121 -2.18 17.10 -0.25
N PRO A 122 -3.28 17.68 -0.80
CA PRO A 122 -3.72 17.37 -2.16
C PRO A 122 -2.60 17.57 -3.18
N GLY A 123 -2.53 16.68 -4.19
CA GLY A 123 -1.48 16.74 -5.21
C GLY A 123 -0.09 16.33 -4.73
N TYR A 124 0.07 15.82 -3.51
CA TYR A 124 1.37 15.47 -2.93
C TYR A 124 2.19 14.53 -3.81
N ILE A 125 1.55 13.55 -4.44
CA ILE A 125 2.23 12.55 -5.28
C ILE A 125 2.80 13.13 -6.58
N LEU A 126 2.38 14.32 -6.99
CA LEU A 126 2.90 15.03 -8.16
C LEU A 126 4.09 15.95 -7.82
N ASN A 127 4.49 16.03 -6.57
CA ASN A 127 5.71 16.71 -6.16
C ASN A 127 6.93 16.13 -6.88
N ALA A 128 7.83 16.99 -7.36
CA ALA A 128 8.99 16.56 -8.14
C ALA A 128 9.89 15.55 -7.40
N ASP A 129 10.04 15.68 -6.09
CA ASP A 129 10.87 14.75 -5.31
C ASP A 129 10.17 13.41 -5.10
N PHE A 130 8.82 13.42 -4.93
CA PHE A 130 8.03 12.19 -4.90
C PHE A 130 8.13 11.43 -6.23
N VAL A 131 7.91 12.13 -7.35
CA VAL A 131 8.04 11.55 -8.71
C VAL A 131 9.41 10.92 -8.91
N LYS A 132 10.51 11.64 -8.56
CA LYS A 132 11.87 11.09 -8.65
C LYS A 132 12.07 9.84 -7.76
N GLY A 133 11.46 9.81 -6.59
CA GLY A 133 11.52 8.65 -5.72
C GLY A 133 10.81 7.44 -6.32
N VAL A 134 9.64 7.64 -6.92
CA VAL A 134 8.89 6.58 -7.62
C VAL A 134 9.61 6.13 -8.90
N GLN A 135 10.18 7.04 -9.69
CA GLN A 135 11.03 6.69 -10.83
C GLN A 135 12.21 5.80 -10.40
N TYR A 136 12.79 6.10 -9.23
CA TYR A 136 13.89 5.30 -8.70
C TYR A 136 13.47 3.88 -8.30
N LEU A 137 12.22 3.66 -7.90
CA LEU A 137 11.68 2.31 -7.71
C LEU A 137 11.69 1.52 -9.02
N GLY A 138 11.30 2.13 -10.13
CA GLY A 138 11.40 1.51 -11.46
C GLY A 138 12.82 1.12 -11.84
N GLU A 139 13.82 2.00 -11.56
CA GLU A 139 15.25 1.67 -11.77
C GLU A 139 15.72 0.44 -10.94
N LEU A 140 15.04 0.14 -9.84
CA LEU A 140 15.32 -0.99 -8.96
C LEU A 140 14.46 -2.23 -9.24
N ASP A 141 13.59 -2.20 -10.25
CA ASP A 141 12.60 -3.23 -10.56
C ASP A 141 11.63 -3.47 -9.36
N MET A 142 11.24 -2.39 -8.70
CA MET A 142 10.32 -2.39 -7.57
C MET A 142 9.02 -1.68 -7.94
N ILE A 143 7.88 -2.21 -7.45
CA ILE A 143 6.56 -1.62 -7.65
C ILE A 143 6.27 -0.49 -6.64
N PHE A 144 5.28 0.34 -6.97
CA PHE A 144 4.68 1.29 -6.02
C PHE A 144 3.19 1.02 -5.86
N ASP A 145 2.75 0.77 -4.60
CA ASP A 145 1.33 0.60 -4.29
C ASP A 145 0.67 1.96 -4.06
N LEU A 146 -0.36 2.25 -4.88
CA LEU A 146 -1.14 3.49 -4.84
C LEU A 146 -2.24 3.36 -3.79
N CYS A 147 -2.03 3.94 -2.61
CA CYS A 147 -2.98 3.97 -1.50
C CYS A 147 -3.36 5.42 -1.19
N LEU A 148 -4.29 5.99 -1.97
CA LEU A 148 -4.66 7.42 -1.95
C LEU A 148 -6.18 7.61 -1.82
N ARG A 149 -6.60 8.85 -1.65
CA ARG A 149 -8.02 9.20 -1.61
C ARG A 149 -8.66 9.01 -2.99
N PRO A 150 -9.91 8.53 -3.07
CA PRO A 150 -10.59 8.29 -4.35
C PRO A 150 -10.76 9.55 -5.20
N GLY A 151 -10.85 10.73 -4.55
CA GLY A 151 -10.89 12.02 -5.25
C GLY A 151 -9.58 12.44 -5.93
N GLU A 152 -8.47 11.72 -5.69
CA GLU A 152 -7.14 12.01 -6.20
C GLU A 152 -6.65 10.99 -7.26
N LEU A 153 -7.53 10.16 -7.80
CA LEU A 153 -7.14 9.17 -8.83
C LEU A 153 -6.62 9.82 -10.11
N ALA A 154 -7.08 11.03 -10.45
CA ALA A 154 -6.52 11.80 -11.56
C ALA A 154 -5.04 12.17 -11.33
N ASP A 155 -4.62 12.42 -10.07
CA ASP A 155 -3.21 12.63 -9.73
C ASP A 155 -2.40 11.34 -9.90
N ALA A 156 -3.01 10.18 -9.60
CA ALA A 156 -2.37 8.89 -9.87
C ALA A 156 -2.10 8.68 -11.36
N VAL A 157 -3.03 9.06 -12.25
CA VAL A 157 -2.79 9.08 -13.71
C VAL A 157 -1.59 9.97 -14.04
N GLY A 158 -1.52 11.16 -13.43
CA GLY A 158 -0.42 12.10 -13.60
C GLY A 158 0.94 11.53 -13.16
N LEU A 159 0.98 10.79 -12.05
CA LEU A 159 2.17 10.10 -11.55
C LEU A 159 2.58 8.95 -12.48
N VAL A 160 1.65 8.10 -12.88
CA VAL A 160 1.89 6.96 -13.78
C VAL A 160 2.51 7.43 -15.10
N ASN A 161 1.98 8.49 -15.68
CA ASN A 161 2.52 9.10 -16.90
C ASN A 161 3.96 9.60 -16.75
N GLN A 162 4.36 10.05 -15.55
CA GLN A 162 5.71 10.53 -15.28
C GLN A 162 6.69 9.41 -14.90
N CYS A 163 6.21 8.20 -14.63
CA CYS A 163 7.02 7.07 -14.16
C CYS A 163 6.83 5.83 -15.05
N PRO A 164 7.17 5.90 -16.37
CA PRO A 164 6.85 4.83 -17.33
C PRO A 164 7.55 3.50 -17.05
N GLU A 165 8.65 3.50 -16.31
CA GLU A 165 9.43 2.30 -15.97
C GLU A 165 8.98 1.67 -14.64
N THR A 166 8.03 2.29 -13.91
CA THR A 166 7.54 1.81 -12.62
C THR A 166 6.21 1.11 -12.81
N TYR A 167 6.07 -0.09 -12.24
CA TYR A 167 4.78 -0.78 -12.13
C TYR A 167 4.04 -0.31 -10.88
N PHE A 168 2.72 -0.19 -11.02
CA PHE A 168 1.85 0.29 -9.96
C PHE A 168 0.79 -0.73 -9.59
N ILE A 169 0.50 -0.83 -8.29
CA ILE A 169 -0.66 -1.57 -7.80
C ILE A 169 -1.63 -0.55 -7.21
N LEU A 170 -2.83 -0.46 -7.76
CA LEU A 170 -3.89 0.36 -7.20
C LEU A 170 -4.61 -0.40 -6.09
N ASP A 171 -4.43 0.02 -4.86
CA ASP A 171 -5.04 -0.58 -3.68
C ASP A 171 -6.56 -0.33 -3.63
N HIS A 172 -7.32 -1.36 -3.22
CA HIS A 172 -8.75 -1.27 -2.84
C HIS A 172 -9.62 -0.58 -3.89
N CYS A 173 -9.40 -0.88 -5.18
CA CYS A 173 -10.12 -0.22 -6.28
C CYS A 173 -10.09 1.32 -6.18
N GLY A 174 -8.95 1.90 -5.73
CA GLY A 174 -8.79 3.33 -5.54
C GLY A 174 -9.51 3.89 -4.31
N ASN A 175 -9.74 3.07 -3.28
CA ASN A 175 -10.42 3.44 -2.03
C ASN A 175 -11.83 4.03 -2.22
N ALA A 176 -12.54 3.63 -3.28
CA ALA A 176 -13.91 4.09 -3.53
C ALA A 176 -14.85 3.72 -2.37
N ASP A 177 -15.71 4.66 -1.97
CA ASP A 177 -16.77 4.38 -1.00
C ASP A 177 -17.88 3.57 -1.68
N PRO A 178 -18.13 2.31 -1.26
CA PRO A 178 -19.16 1.47 -1.84
C PRO A 178 -20.57 2.07 -1.75
N ASN A 179 -20.86 2.87 -0.72
CA ASN A 179 -22.18 3.48 -0.54
C ASN A 179 -22.41 4.58 -1.58
N ILE A 180 -21.36 5.36 -1.91
CA ILE A 180 -21.42 6.36 -2.99
C ILE A 180 -21.57 5.67 -4.34
N ILE A 181 -20.79 4.62 -4.60
CA ILE A 181 -20.85 3.86 -5.87
C ILE A 181 -22.22 3.22 -6.08
N ASN A 182 -22.85 2.70 -5.02
CA ASN A 182 -24.20 2.12 -5.08
C ASN A 182 -25.31 3.18 -5.14
N GLY A 183 -25.01 4.45 -4.81
CA GLY A 183 -25.98 5.53 -4.73
C GLY A 183 -26.75 5.58 -3.40
N ASP A 184 -26.25 4.89 -2.37
CA ASP A 184 -26.85 4.88 -1.02
C ASP A 184 -26.56 6.19 -0.29
N VAL A 185 -25.41 6.80 -0.57
CA VAL A 185 -24.97 8.09 -0.01
C VAL A 185 -24.60 9.03 -1.17
N PRO A 186 -25.07 10.28 -1.15
CA PRO A 186 -24.69 11.26 -2.15
C PRO A 186 -23.22 11.67 -2.00
N HIS A 187 -22.59 11.98 -3.14
CA HIS A 187 -21.31 12.68 -3.15
C HIS A 187 -21.42 14.02 -2.44
N ASP A 188 -20.46 14.32 -1.56
CA ASP A 188 -20.30 15.60 -0.90
C ASP A 188 -19.13 16.37 -1.52
N PRO A 189 -19.38 17.39 -2.38
CA PRO A 189 -18.31 18.12 -3.04
C PRO A 189 -17.49 19.02 -2.11
N GLU A 190 -17.99 19.30 -0.89
CA GLU A 190 -17.25 20.07 0.11
C GLU A 190 -16.29 19.19 0.94
N ASN A 191 -16.43 17.88 0.87
CA ASN A 191 -15.57 16.94 1.55
C ASN A 191 -14.44 16.47 0.61
N PRO A 192 -13.17 16.84 0.86
CA PRO A 192 -12.05 16.53 -0.01
C PRO A 192 -11.72 15.04 -0.13
N VAL A 193 -12.27 14.20 0.76
CA VAL A 193 -12.13 12.74 0.67
C VAL A 193 -13.31 12.08 -0.04
N SER A 194 -14.37 12.81 -0.35
CA SER A 194 -15.50 12.32 -1.10
C SER A 194 -15.19 12.29 -2.61
N HIS A 195 -15.95 11.49 -3.35
CA HIS A 195 -15.82 11.37 -4.80
C HIS A 195 -17.20 11.14 -5.42
N SER A 196 -17.37 11.47 -6.71
CA SER A 196 -18.54 11.01 -7.43
C SER A 196 -18.29 9.62 -8.05
N LYS A 197 -19.37 8.91 -8.34
CA LYS A 197 -19.31 7.63 -9.07
C LYS A 197 -18.73 7.82 -10.46
N GLU A 198 -19.16 8.85 -11.15
CA GLU A 198 -18.75 9.17 -12.51
C GLU A 198 -17.25 9.48 -12.56
N GLN A 199 -16.77 10.36 -11.67
CA GLN A 199 -15.35 10.68 -11.57
C GLN A 199 -14.52 9.43 -11.30
N TRP A 200 -14.91 8.60 -10.32
CA TRP A 200 -14.19 7.36 -10.02
C TRP A 200 -14.17 6.41 -11.25
N GLN A 201 -15.28 6.27 -11.98
CA GLN A 201 -15.33 5.41 -13.15
C GLN A 201 -14.43 5.92 -14.29
N ASP A 202 -14.39 7.22 -14.52
CA ASP A 202 -13.55 7.84 -15.55
C ASP A 202 -12.06 7.69 -15.21
N ASP A 203 -11.68 7.97 -13.97
CA ASP A 203 -10.29 7.84 -13.51
C ASP A 203 -9.82 6.38 -13.52
N MET A 204 -10.66 5.44 -13.06
CA MET A 204 -10.36 4.00 -13.10
C MET A 204 -10.21 3.50 -14.55
N SER A 205 -11.04 3.99 -15.46
CA SER A 205 -10.93 3.66 -16.88
C SER A 205 -9.62 4.16 -17.47
N THR A 206 -9.25 5.40 -17.13
CA THR A 206 -7.99 5.99 -17.59
C THR A 206 -6.77 5.26 -17.02
N LEU A 207 -6.78 4.91 -15.72
CA LEU A 207 -5.71 4.10 -15.12
C LEU A 207 -5.63 2.70 -15.78
N GLY A 208 -6.76 2.11 -16.15
CA GLY A 208 -6.84 0.81 -16.80
C GLY A 208 -6.27 0.79 -18.24
N GLU A 209 -6.03 1.94 -18.86
CA GLU A 209 -5.36 2.04 -20.17
C GLU A 209 -3.83 1.88 -20.06
N HIS A 210 -3.26 1.95 -18.85
CA HIS A 210 -1.83 1.83 -18.61
C HIS A 210 -1.43 0.39 -18.28
N GLU A 211 -0.63 -0.24 -19.15
CA GLU A 211 -0.19 -1.63 -18.99
C GLU A 211 0.62 -1.87 -17.69
N GLN A 212 1.23 -0.82 -17.12
CA GLN A 212 1.98 -0.90 -15.87
C GLN A 212 1.10 -0.74 -14.61
N VAL A 213 -0.22 -0.60 -14.74
CA VAL A 213 -1.15 -0.47 -13.61
C VAL A 213 -1.97 -1.74 -13.43
N ILE A 214 -1.96 -2.28 -12.22
CA ILE A 214 -2.80 -3.41 -11.82
C ILE A 214 -3.67 -2.95 -10.65
N CYS A 215 -4.97 -3.24 -10.70
CA CYS A 215 -5.91 -2.95 -9.61
C CYS A 215 -6.15 -4.20 -8.76
N LYS A 216 -6.22 -4.03 -7.43
CA LYS A 216 -6.61 -5.08 -6.49
C LYS A 216 -7.63 -4.59 -5.46
#